data_d5eb75d99dcb5df67d49c1f849be95e7
#
_entry.id   d5eb75d99dcb5df67d49c1f849be95e7
#
_cell.length_a   1.000
_cell.length_b   1.000
_cell.length_c   1.000
_cell.angle_alpha   90.00
_cell.angle_beta   90.00
_cell.angle_gamma   90.00
#
_symmetry.space_group_name_H-M   'P 1'
#
loop_
_entity.id
_entity.type
_entity.pdbx_description
1 polymer ?
#
loop_
_entity_poly.entity_id
_entity_poly.type
_entity_poly.pdbx_seq_one_letter_code
_entity_poly.pdbx_strand_id
1 'polypeptide(L)'
;RQTSCEVTVEAVGNLLGGQTIDQYLAMGLDGISTLNDLAGGVTVTLEDDFSAIDPAMTKGTTLTLQGEQAETYVRSRRSVGVGTNEARMARQESYIKQLSVQLDEKLQKDQNFAVDAYDALQPYLTTSMAKGQLVNEAWAAKDYTRLDTIKLDGTYQVGEDGFMEFYPEAASLQQAVLQLFYEKVE
;
A
#
# COMPACT_ATOMS: atom_id res chain seq x y z
N ARG A 1 10.81 -14.31 7.54
CA ARG A 1 9.91 -13.17 7.22
C ARG A 1 9.89 -12.14 8.37
N GLN A 2 9.71 -12.57 9.62
CA GLN A 2 9.68 -11.65 10.79
C GLN A 2 10.95 -10.80 10.88
N THR A 3 12.13 -11.40 10.83
CA THR A 3 13.41 -10.68 10.84
C THR A 3 13.53 -9.66 9.71
N SER A 4 13.01 -9.96 8.52
CA SER A 4 12.99 -9.02 7.39
C SER A 4 12.10 -7.80 7.67
N CYS A 5 10.94 -8.00 8.31
CA CYS A 5 10.08 -6.90 8.71
C CYS A 5 10.74 -6.01 9.79
N GLU A 6 11.40 -6.62 10.76
CA GLU A 6 12.14 -5.91 11.83
C GLU A 6 13.26 -5.03 11.25
N VAL A 7 14.04 -5.56 10.31
CA VAL A 7 15.08 -4.77 9.61
C VAL A 7 14.45 -3.62 8.81
N THR A 8 13.29 -3.85 8.17
CA THR A 8 12.58 -2.78 7.45
C THR A 8 12.09 -1.69 8.41
N VAL A 9 11.55 -2.06 9.56
CA VAL A 9 11.12 -1.13 10.62
C VAL A 9 12.30 -0.25 11.08
N GLU A 10 13.45 -0.85 11.34
CA GLU A 10 14.67 -0.13 11.72
C GLU A 10 15.11 0.83 10.61
N ALA A 11 15.17 0.36 9.36
CA ALA A 11 15.58 1.18 8.23
C ALA A 11 14.65 2.38 8.01
N VAL A 12 13.32 2.17 8.10
CA VAL A 12 12.33 3.25 7.98
C VAL A 12 12.42 4.21 9.16
N GLY A 13 12.55 3.71 10.39
CA GLY A 13 12.75 4.56 11.58
C GLY A 13 13.98 5.45 11.44
N ASN A 14 15.10 4.90 10.99
CA ASN A 14 16.33 5.66 10.73
C ASN A 14 16.13 6.70 9.62
N LEU A 15 15.47 6.36 8.51
CA LEU A 15 15.15 7.30 7.44
C LEU A 15 14.31 8.47 7.96
N LEU A 16 13.37 8.21 8.85
CA LEU A 16 12.48 9.22 9.45
C LEU A 16 13.11 9.96 10.64
N GLY A 17 14.44 10.02 10.74
CA GLY A 17 15.14 10.78 11.75
C GLY A 17 15.17 10.13 13.14
N GLY A 18 15.15 8.80 13.20
CA GLY A 18 15.18 8.02 14.44
C GLY A 18 13.81 7.87 15.11
N GLN A 19 12.72 8.02 14.34
CA GLN A 19 11.38 7.77 14.87
C GLN A 19 11.20 6.30 15.25
N THR A 20 10.59 6.06 16.42
CA THR A 20 10.24 4.71 16.85
C THR A 20 9.02 4.22 16.10
N ILE A 21 9.12 3.03 15.52
CA ILE A 21 8.00 2.32 14.86
C ILE A 21 7.71 1.08 15.72
N ASP A 22 6.61 1.10 16.44
CA ASP A 22 6.30 0.08 17.45
C ASP A 22 5.68 -1.18 16.82
N GLN A 23 5.05 -1.05 15.67
CA GLN A 23 4.27 -2.12 15.07
C GLN A 23 4.48 -2.20 13.56
N TYR A 24 4.35 -3.41 13.02
CA TYR A 24 4.35 -3.62 11.58
C TYR A 24 3.28 -4.62 11.15
N LEU A 25 2.83 -4.44 9.94
CA LEU A 25 1.98 -5.36 9.21
C LEU A 25 2.51 -5.50 7.79
N ALA A 26 2.86 -6.71 7.39
CA ALA A 26 3.26 -7.04 6.03
C ALA A 26 2.31 -8.10 5.47
N MET A 27 1.95 -7.97 4.20
CA MET A 27 1.12 -8.93 3.49
C MET A 27 1.87 -9.45 2.25
N GLY A 28 1.82 -10.75 2.03
CA GLY A 28 2.29 -11.36 0.79
C GLY A 28 1.46 -10.88 -0.40
N LEU A 29 2.06 -10.82 -1.59
CA LEU A 29 1.38 -10.34 -2.80
C LEU A 29 0.14 -11.18 -3.15
N ASP A 30 0.18 -12.47 -2.89
CA ASP A 30 -0.92 -13.42 -3.02
C ASP A 30 -2.12 -13.11 -2.11
N GLY A 31 -1.92 -12.35 -1.04
CA GLY A 31 -3.00 -11.82 -0.20
C GLY A 31 -3.80 -10.67 -0.82
N ILE A 32 -3.26 -10.02 -1.86
CA ILE A 32 -3.93 -8.86 -2.50
C ILE A 32 -5.27 -9.27 -3.11
N SER A 33 -5.30 -10.39 -3.83
CA SER A 33 -6.52 -10.92 -4.43
C SER A 33 -7.60 -11.21 -3.39
N THR A 34 -7.22 -11.84 -2.29
CA THR A 34 -8.13 -12.13 -1.17
C THR A 34 -8.67 -10.84 -0.54
N LEU A 35 -7.79 -9.85 -0.26
CA LEU A 35 -8.22 -8.57 0.31
C LEU A 35 -9.15 -7.79 -0.63
N ASN A 36 -8.83 -7.78 -1.94
CA ASN A 36 -9.67 -7.16 -2.95
C ASN A 36 -11.08 -7.76 -2.99
N ASP A 37 -11.17 -9.08 -2.96
CA ASP A 37 -12.45 -9.78 -3.06
C ASP A 37 -13.29 -9.61 -1.77
N LEU A 38 -12.66 -9.60 -0.60
CA LEU A 38 -13.29 -9.25 0.68
C LEU A 38 -13.89 -7.83 0.65
N ALA A 39 -13.19 -6.87 0.04
CA ALA A 39 -13.70 -5.51 -0.15
C ALA A 39 -14.88 -5.44 -1.15
N GLY A 40 -15.07 -6.48 -1.98
CA GLY A 40 -16.08 -6.51 -3.03
C GLY A 40 -15.53 -6.15 -4.41
N GLY A 41 -14.22 -6.08 -4.55
CA GLY A 41 -13.51 -5.70 -5.77
C GLY A 41 -13.32 -4.19 -5.91
N VAL A 42 -12.14 -3.76 -6.34
CA VAL A 42 -11.83 -2.34 -6.57
C VAL A 42 -12.15 -1.96 -8.02
N THR A 43 -12.97 -0.93 -8.22
CA THR A 43 -13.29 -0.43 -9.56
C THR A 43 -12.23 0.57 -10.01
N VAL A 44 -11.62 0.30 -11.17
CA VAL A 44 -10.59 1.16 -11.79
C VAL A 44 -10.88 1.40 -13.25
N THR A 45 -10.42 2.56 -13.77
CA THR A 45 -10.30 2.79 -15.20
C THR A 45 -8.86 2.54 -15.61
N LEU A 46 -8.64 1.63 -16.55
CA LEU A 46 -7.29 1.22 -16.97
C LEU A 46 -6.63 2.30 -17.82
N GLU A 47 -5.58 2.92 -17.32
CA GLU A 47 -4.75 3.87 -18.07
C GLU A 47 -3.75 3.17 -19.00
N ASP A 48 -3.41 1.93 -18.68
CA ASP A 48 -2.50 1.07 -19.44
C ASP A 48 -3.22 -0.16 -19.99
N ASP A 49 -2.64 -0.81 -20.99
CA ASP A 49 -3.18 -2.03 -21.61
C ASP A 49 -2.57 -3.27 -20.93
N PHE A 50 -3.42 -4.08 -20.32
CA PHE A 50 -3.10 -5.36 -19.70
C PHE A 50 -3.61 -6.55 -20.52
N SER A 51 -4.14 -6.33 -21.73
CA SER A 51 -4.79 -7.38 -22.54
C SER A 51 -3.89 -8.56 -22.89
N ALA A 52 -2.57 -8.36 -22.87
CA ALA A 52 -1.59 -9.45 -23.03
C ALA A 52 -1.56 -10.42 -21.84
N ILE A 53 -2.09 -10.02 -20.68
CA ILE A 53 -2.15 -10.83 -19.45
C ILE A 53 -3.59 -11.32 -19.25
N ASP A 54 -4.57 -10.41 -19.31
CA ASP A 54 -5.99 -10.70 -19.22
C ASP A 54 -6.74 -9.92 -20.34
N PRO A 55 -7.37 -10.61 -21.31
CA PRO A 55 -8.10 -9.98 -22.42
C PRO A 55 -9.22 -9.01 -22.00
N ALA A 56 -9.75 -9.15 -20.78
CA ALA A 56 -10.77 -8.23 -20.24
C ALA A 56 -10.17 -6.88 -19.81
N MET A 57 -8.86 -6.82 -19.59
CA MET A 57 -8.15 -5.67 -19.02
C MET A 57 -7.52 -4.80 -20.11
N THR A 58 -8.34 -4.29 -21.05
CA THR A 58 -7.87 -3.38 -22.12
C THR A 58 -7.82 -1.93 -21.65
N LYS A 59 -6.88 -1.15 -22.20
CA LYS A 59 -6.75 0.29 -21.92
C LYS A 59 -8.06 1.04 -22.16
N GLY A 60 -8.43 1.90 -21.22
CA GLY A 60 -9.65 2.70 -21.25
C GLY A 60 -10.88 1.98 -20.69
N THR A 61 -10.80 0.68 -20.42
CA THR A 61 -11.91 -0.06 -19.81
C THR A 61 -12.02 0.32 -18.33
N THR A 62 -13.25 0.55 -17.88
CA THR A 62 -13.59 0.62 -16.46
C THR A 62 -14.16 -0.72 -16.02
N LEU A 63 -13.50 -1.35 -15.03
CA LEU A 63 -13.93 -2.64 -14.51
C LEU A 63 -13.68 -2.73 -13.00
N THR A 64 -14.44 -3.63 -12.37
CA THR A 64 -14.21 -4.02 -10.97
C THR A 64 -13.25 -5.21 -10.96
N LEU A 65 -12.04 -5.00 -10.45
CA LEU A 65 -11.02 -6.04 -10.36
C LEU A 65 -11.49 -7.19 -9.46
N GLN A 66 -11.30 -8.43 -9.91
CA GLN A 66 -11.66 -9.63 -9.18
C GLN A 66 -10.46 -10.59 -9.14
N GLY A 67 -10.28 -11.28 -8.02
CA GLY A 67 -9.24 -12.28 -7.87
C GLY A 67 -7.86 -11.79 -8.31
N GLU A 68 -7.21 -12.54 -9.20
CA GLU A 68 -5.86 -12.26 -9.69
C GLU A 68 -5.72 -10.96 -10.50
N GLN A 69 -6.84 -10.36 -10.96
CA GLN A 69 -6.79 -9.07 -11.66
C GLN A 69 -6.26 -7.96 -10.75
N ALA A 70 -6.59 -8.01 -9.45
CA ALA A 70 -6.10 -7.03 -8.47
C ALA A 70 -4.58 -7.11 -8.31
N GLU A 71 -4.01 -8.31 -8.13
CA GLU A 71 -2.57 -8.51 -8.07
C GLU A 71 -1.90 -8.09 -9.38
N THR A 72 -2.44 -8.53 -10.51
CA THR A 72 -1.97 -8.15 -11.85
C THR A 72 -1.89 -6.64 -12.02
N TYR A 73 -2.95 -5.92 -11.63
CA TYR A 73 -3.03 -4.47 -11.76
C TYR A 73 -1.94 -3.75 -10.93
N VAL A 74 -1.75 -4.13 -9.68
CA VAL A 74 -0.80 -3.45 -8.78
C VAL A 74 0.65 -3.87 -8.98
N ARG A 75 0.90 -5.08 -9.50
CA ARG A 75 2.24 -5.67 -9.59
C ARG A 75 2.91 -5.45 -10.94
N SER A 76 2.14 -5.55 -12.06
CA SER A 76 2.69 -5.54 -13.41
C SER A 76 3.46 -4.25 -13.69
N ARG A 77 4.63 -4.38 -14.36
CA ARG A 77 5.49 -3.25 -14.73
C ARG A 77 5.97 -3.35 -16.17
N ARG A 78 6.88 -4.32 -16.44
CA ARG A 78 7.63 -4.36 -17.70
C ARG A 78 6.80 -4.71 -18.93
N SER A 79 5.67 -5.38 -18.73
CA SER A 79 4.76 -5.84 -19.80
C SER A 79 3.53 -4.95 -19.96
N VAL A 80 3.48 -3.81 -19.27
CA VAL A 80 2.28 -2.95 -19.22
C VAL A 80 2.68 -1.48 -19.34
N GLY A 81 2.05 -0.77 -20.25
CA GLY A 81 2.22 0.66 -20.48
C GLY A 81 3.67 1.05 -20.74
N VAL A 82 4.09 2.16 -20.16
CA VAL A 82 5.48 2.67 -20.27
C VAL A 82 6.48 1.87 -19.44
N GLY A 83 6.03 0.94 -18.59
CA GLY A 83 6.87 0.03 -17.81
C GLY A 83 7.74 0.68 -16.73
N THR A 84 7.49 1.95 -16.39
CA THR A 84 8.27 2.67 -15.37
C THR A 84 7.82 2.34 -13.96
N ASN A 85 8.67 2.64 -12.98
CA ASN A 85 8.35 2.47 -11.58
C ASN A 85 7.28 3.48 -11.14
N GLU A 86 7.35 4.71 -11.64
CA GLU A 86 6.42 5.80 -11.35
C GLU A 86 5.00 5.45 -11.80
N ALA A 87 4.83 4.90 -13.00
CA ALA A 87 3.52 4.46 -13.50
C ALA A 87 2.93 3.37 -12.60
N ARG A 88 3.74 2.40 -12.15
CA ARG A 88 3.30 1.38 -11.19
C ARG A 88 2.92 1.99 -9.85
N MET A 89 3.72 2.90 -9.31
CA MET A 89 3.43 3.58 -8.04
C MET A 89 2.12 4.37 -8.11
N ALA A 90 1.86 5.08 -9.21
CA ALA A 90 0.61 5.81 -9.41
C ALA A 90 -0.61 4.87 -9.42
N ARG A 91 -0.51 3.70 -10.08
CA ARG A 91 -1.55 2.67 -10.05
C ARG A 91 -1.78 2.13 -8.64
N GLN A 92 -0.71 1.84 -7.90
CA GLN A 92 -0.79 1.37 -6.52
C GLN A 92 -1.46 2.41 -5.61
N GLU A 93 -1.11 3.68 -5.74
CA GLU A 93 -1.72 4.78 -4.98
C GLU A 93 -3.22 4.89 -5.27
N SER A 94 -3.61 4.87 -6.55
CA SER A 94 -5.01 4.89 -6.98
C SER A 94 -5.78 3.68 -6.44
N TYR A 95 -5.20 2.49 -6.54
CA TYR A 95 -5.81 1.25 -6.03
C TYR A 95 -6.02 1.30 -4.51
N ILE A 96 -5.00 1.66 -3.74
CA ILE A 96 -5.09 1.75 -2.27
C ILE A 96 -6.14 2.77 -1.86
N LYS A 97 -6.24 3.91 -2.56
CA LYS A 97 -7.25 4.93 -2.28
C LYS A 97 -8.68 4.38 -2.44
N GLN A 98 -8.94 3.67 -3.53
CA GLN A 98 -10.26 3.08 -3.77
C GLN A 98 -10.55 1.91 -2.81
N LEU A 99 -9.56 1.06 -2.57
CA LEU A 99 -9.67 -0.05 -1.63
C LEU A 99 -10.02 0.45 -0.22
N SER A 100 -9.36 1.52 0.26
CA SER A 100 -9.65 2.09 1.59
C SER A 100 -11.11 2.49 1.73
N VAL A 101 -11.67 3.19 0.72
CA VAL A 101 -13.09 3.59 0.75
C VAL A 101 -14.02 2.38 0.87
N GLN A 102 -13.74 1.31 0.15
CA GLN A 102 -14.57 0.11 0.19
C GLN A 102 -14.44 -0.66 1.50
N LEU A 103 -13.24 -0.72 2.06
CA LEU A 103 -13.01 -1.33 3.38
C LEU A 103 -13.74 -0.55 4.47
N ASP A 104 -13.70 0.79 4.44
CA ASP A 104 -14.43 1.64 5.37
C ASP A 104 -15.95 1.40 5.28
N GLU A 105 -16.49 1.27 4.06
CA GLU A 105 -17.90 0.94 3.86
C GLU A 105 -18.26 -0.44 4.41
N LYS A 106 -17.37 -1.44 4.25
CA LYS A 106 -17.59 -2.77 4.81
C LYS A 106 -17.58 -2.76 6.33
N LEU A 107 -16.60 -2.09 6.93
CA LEU A 107 -16.50 -1.91 8.38
C LEU A 107 -17.72 -1.22 8.96
N GLN A 108 -18.28 -0.20 8.28
CA GLN A 108 -19.49 0.48 8.74
C GLN A 108 -20.74 -0.41 8.68
N LYS A 109 -20.82 -1.32 7.72
CA LYS A 109 -22.00 -2.16 7.46
C LYS A 109 -22.01 -3.48 8.24
N ASP A 110 -20.82 -4.01 8.57
CA ASP A 110 -20.68 -5.32 9.20
C ASP A 110 -19.67 -5.27 10.36
N GLN A 111 -20.19 -5.49 11.57
CA GLN A 111 -19.39 -5.49 12.80
C GLN A 111 -18.40 -6.65 12.89
N ASN A 112 -18.59 -7.73 12.17
CA ASN A 112 -17.70 -8.88 12.16
C ASN A 112 -16.63 -8.78 11.05
N PHE A 113 -16.79 -7.85 10.11
CA PHE A 113 -15.94 -7.76 8.92
C PHE A 113 -14.44 -7.76 9.25
N ALA A 114 -14.00 -6.98 10.24
CA ALA A 114 -12.57 -6.92 10.60
C ALA A 114 -12.02 -8.26 11.12
N VAL A 115 -12.86 -9.02 11.86
CA VAL A 115 -12.50 -10.35 12.38
C VAL A 115 -12.41 -11.35 11.23
N ASP A 116 -13.43 -11.38 10.37
CA ASP A 116 -13.54 -12.30 9.24
C ASP A 116 -12.44 -12.02 8.21
N ALA A 117 -12.14 -10.74 7.96
CA ALA A 117 -11.04 -10.32 7.10
C ALA A 117 -9.67 -10.74 7.65
N TYR A 118 -9.44 -10.58 8.96
CA TYR A 118 -8.22 -11.10 9.57
C TYR A 118 -8.09 -12.61 9.39
N ASP A 119 -9.12 -13.37 9.65
CA ASP A 119 -9.08 -14.84 9.57
C ASP A 119 -8.81 -15.33 8.13
N ALA A 120 -9.39 -14.66 7.14
CA ALA A 120 -9.14 -14.96 5.73
C ALA A 120 -7.72 -14.55 5.27
N LEU A 121 -7.19 -13.45 5.79
CA LEU A 121 -5.89 -12.91 5.39
C LEU A 121 -4.71 -13.48 6.19
N GLN A 122 -4.95 -14.08 7.35
CA GLN A 122 -3.93 -14.58 8.28
C GLN A 122 -2.84 -15.42 7.61
N PRO A 123 -3.10 -16.29 6.62
CA PRO A 123 -2.06 -17.06 5.94
C PRO A 123 -1.05 -16.20 5.17
N TYR A 124 -1.44 -15.00 4.78
CA TYR A 124 -0.64 -14.06 3.98
C TYR A 124 0.05 -12.99 4.84
N LEU A 125 -0.32 -12.87 6.13
CA LEU A 125 0.14 -11.80 7.01
C LEU A 125 1.42 -12.17 7.76
N THR A 126 2.24 -11.16 8.00
CA THR A 126 3.34 -11.16 8.97
C THR A 126 3.24 -9.86 9.76
N THR A 127 2.99 -9.95 11.05
CA THR A 127 2.75 -8.77 11.90
C THR A 127 3.32 -8.95 13.30
N SER A 128 3.68 -7.85 13.96
CA SER A 128 4.03 -7.80 15.39
C SER A 128 2.79 -7.70 16.28
N MET A 129 1.61 -7.43 15.72
CA MET A 129 0.38 -7.25 16.46
C MET A 129 -0.36 -8.58 16.72
N ALA A 130 -0.97 -8.71 17.89
CA ALA A 130 -1.94 -9.77 18.13
C ALA A 130 -3.23 -9.52 17.33
N LYS A 131 -4.00 -10.59 17.03
CA LYS A 131 -5.28 -10.49 16.29
C LYS A 131 -6.19 -9.39 16.82
N GLY A 132 -6.40 -9.35 18.16
CA GLY A 132 -7.27 -8.34 18.77
C GLY A 132 -6.78 -6.91 18.58
N GLN A 133 -5.47 -6.68 18.61
CA GLN A 133 -4.89 -5.36 18.35
C GLN A 133 -5.14 -4.95 16.89
N LEU A 134 -4.84 -5.82 15.92
CA LEU A 134 -5.03 -5.54 14.50
C LEU A 134 -6.50 -5.28 14.15
N VAL A 135 -7.43 -6.05 14.72
CA VAL A 135 -8.88 -5.84 14.55
C VAL A 135 -9.29 -4.48 15.13
N ASN A 136 -8.79 -4.11 16.31
CA ASN A 136 -9.07 -2.80 16.92
C ASN A 136 -8.51 -1.65 16.07
N GLU A 137 -7.30 -1.77 15.53
CA GLU A 137 -6.71 -0.77 14.64
C GLU A 137 -7.53 -0.63 13.35
N ALA A 138 -7.99 -1.74 12.75
CA ALA A 138 -8.87 -1.69 11.59
C ALA A 138 -10.19 -0.95 11.89
N TRP A 139 -10.76 -1.15 13.08
CA TRP A 139 -11.93 -0.43 13.52
C TRP A 139 -11.67 1.06 13.77
N ALA A 140 -10.54 1.41 14.37
CA ALA A 140 -10.17 2.80 14.61
C ALA A 140 -9.90 3.55 13.29
N ALA A 141 -9.29 2.87 12.32
CA ALA A 141 -8.91 3.45 11.03
C ALA A 141 -10.10 4.02 10.23
N LYS A 142 -11.32 3.46 10.39
CA LYS A 142 -12.54 3.96 9.73
C LYS A 142 -12.87 5.41 10.09
N ASP A 143 -12.41 5.88 11.25
CA ASP A 143 -12.66 7.23 11.76
C ASP A 143 -11.49 8.17 11.47
N TYR A 144 -10.40 7.68 10.84
CA TYR A 144 -9.22 8.47 10.50
C TYR A 144 -9.42 9.25 9.21
N THR A 145 -8.95 10.48 9.21
CA THR A 145 -8.85 11.28 7.99
C THR A 145 -7.58 10.91 7.24
N ARG A 146 -7.73 10.45 6.00
CA ARG A 146 -6.59 10.20 5.14
C ARG A 146 -5.95 11.51 4.70
N LEU A 147 -4.69 11.67 4.97
CA LEU A 147 -3.89 12.79 4.49
C LEU A 147 -3.43 12.56 3.04
N ASP A 148 -3.03 13.63 2.38
CA ASP A 148 -2.40 13.55 1.05
C ASP A 148 -1.05 12.85 1.13
N THR A 149 -0.67 12.18 0.03
CA THR A 149 0.62 11.52 -0.07
C THR A 149 1.73 12.56 -0.13
N ILE A 150 2.68 12.49 0.80
CA ILE A 150 3.88 13.32 0.78
C ILE A 150 4.90 12.66 -0.15
N LYS A 151 5.34 13.40 -1.18
CA LYS A 151 6.40 12.99 -2.09
C LYS A 151 7.69 13.72 -1.71
N LEU A 152 8.76 12.96 -1.54
CA LEU A 152 10.06 13.54 -1.25
C LEU A 152 10.73 14.00 -2.54
N ASP A 153 11.33 15.19 -2.51
CA ASP A 153 12.26 15.63 -3.54
C ASP A 153 13.60 14.91 -3.36
N GLY A 154 14.29 14.64 -4.47
CA GLY A 154 15.56 13.92 -4.45
C GLY A 154 16.08 13.59 -5.84
N THR A 155 17.18 12.86 -5.87
CA THR A 155 17.85 12.44 -7.10
C THR A 155 17.94 10.93 -7.22
N TYR A 156 17.87 10.43 -8.46
CA TYR A 156 18.10 9.02 -8.78
C TYR A 156 19.52 8.82 -9.27
N GLN A 157 20.21 7.81 -8.74
CA GLN A 157 21.56 7.42 -9.14
C GLN A 157 21.63 5.90 -9.27
N VAL A 158 22.53 5.42 -10.10
CA VAL A 158 22.83 3.98 -10.18
C VAL A 158 23.84 3.65 -9.09
N GLY A 159 23.46 2.77 -8.16
CA GLY A 159 24.32 2.30 -7.09
C GLY A 159 25.45 1.39 -7.57
N GLU A 160 26.37 1.04 -6.68
CA GLU A 160 27.52 0.17 -7.00
C GLU A 160 27.08 -1.25 -7.42
N ASP A 161 25.91 -1.70 -6.97
CA ASP A 161 25.29 -2.98 -7.33
C ASP A 161 24.53 -2.93 -8.68
N GLY A 162 24.53 -1.75 -9.35
CA GLY A 162 23.85 -1.55 -10.63
C GLY A 162 22.37 -1.30 -10.54
N PHE A 163 21.79 -1.19 -9.33
CA PHE A 163 20.41 -0.82 -9.14
C PHE A 163 20.22 0.69 -9.04
N MET A 164 19.02 1.16 -9.42
CA MET A 164 18.64 2.56 -9.27
C MET A 164 18.29 2.85 -7.81
N GLU A 165 19.04 3.77 -7.22
CA GLU A 165 18.81 4.25 -5.85
C GLU A 165 18.23 5.66 -5.87
N PHE A 166 17.36 5.97 -4.89
CA PHE A 166 16.80 7.29 -4.69
C PHE A 166 17.42 7.94 -3.46
N TYR A 167 17.98 9.12 -3.64
CA TYR A 167 18.58 9.94 -2.59
C TYR A 167 17.67 11.12 -2.29
N PRO A 168 16.90 11.10 -1.19
CA PRO A 168 16.02 12.20 -0.83
C PRO A 168 16.83 13.43 -0.42
N GLU A 169 16.32 14.62 -0.78
CA GLU A 169 16.85 15.87 -0.28
C GLU A 169 16.59 16.01 1.21
N ALA A 170 17.63 16.36 1.98
CA ALA A 170 17.54 16.45 3.44
C ALA A 170 16.46 17.43 3.92
N ALA A 171 16.29 18.56 3.21
CA ALA A 171 15.26 19.53 3.56
C ALA A 171 13.85 18.99 3.32
N SER A 172 13.61 18.28 2.21
CA SER A 172 12.32 17.66 1.89
C SER A 172 11.98 16.57 2.90
N LEU A 173 12.95 15.71 3.25
CA LEU A 173 12.77 14.68 4.26
C LEU A 173 12.47 15.27 5.65
N GLN A 174 13.22 16.29 6.07
CA GLN A 174 12.98 16.97 7.34
C GLN A 174 11.58 17.57 7.41
N GLN A 175 11.14 18.24 6.33
CA GLN A 175 9.80 18.82 6.25
C GLN A 175 8.71 17.73 6.36
N ALA A 176 8.88 16.59 5.67
CA ALA A 176 7.96 15.48 5.75
C ALA A 176 7.87 14.90 7.18
N VAL A 177 8.99 14.72 7.86
CA VAL A 177 9.04 14.26 9.26
C VAL A 177 8.33 15.24 10.20
N LEU A 178 8.60 16.55 10.05
CA LEU A 178 7.93 17.57 10.86
C LEU A 178 6.41 17.57 10.63
N GLN A 179 5.97 17.43 9.40
CA GLN A 179 4.54 17.41 9.07
C GLN A 179 3.81 16.17 9.60
N LEU A 180 4.50 15.00 9.65
CA LEU A 180 3.90 13.72 10.06
C LEU A 180 3.90 13.51 11.56
N PHE A 181 4.91 13.99 12.27
CA PHE A 181 5.16 13.59 13.66
C PHE A 181 5.16 14.77 14.66
N TYR A 182 5.09 16.01 14.20
CA TYR A 182 5.20 17.17 15.08
C TYR A 182 4.07 18.17 14.84
N GLU A 183 3.47 18.64 15.91
CA GLU A 183 2.55 19.75 15.88
C GLU A 183 3.30 21.09 16.01
N LYS A 184 2.80 22.11 15.31
CA LYS A 184 3.35 23.45 15.43
C LYS A 184 2.96 24.04 16.79
N VAL A 185 3.93 24.31 17.64
CA VAL A 185 3.69 25.03 18.90
C VAL A 185 3.47 26.50 18.55
N GLU A 186 2.30 27.06 18.91
CA GLU A 186 1.97 28.49 18.79
C GLU A 186 2.68 29.32 19.86
#